data_873dff300b7dba78dcae2bf8c8ec6633
#
_entry.id   873dff300b7dba78dcae2bf8c8ec6633
#
_cell.length_a   1.000
_cell.length_b   1.000
_cell.length_c   1.000
_cell.angle_alpha   90.00
_cell.angle_beta   90.00
_cell.angle_gamma   90.00
#
_symmetry.space_group_name_H-M   'P 1'
#
loop_
_entity.id
_entity.type
_entity.pdbx_description
1 polymer ?
#
loop_
_entity_poly.entity_id
_entity_poly.type
_entity_poly.pdbx_seq_one_letter_code
_entity_poly.pdbx_strand_id
1 'polypeptide(L)'
;MIHATAIVSPQAKLHESVEVGPYAIIEDNVEIGEGSQIGSSALLASGARLGKNVKVFHGAVIGSVPQDLKFEGEESLANIGDGTVVREYATINRGTNESGSSDVGKNCLIMAYAHIAHDCKLGDHVIMANSVNLAGHVEIGDYAIIGGVVPVHQFVKIGAHSMIGGGFRVPQDVCPYSLVGGSPLKVMGLNLIGLRRREYSRETIRSLQDTFKILFFSDLNTSQAVEKIKADIEIVPEVQEILTFAEKSNRGMVK
;
A
#
# COMPACT_ATOMS: atom_id res chain seq x y z
N MET A 1 24.86 0.56 -14.83
CA MET A 1 25.27 -0.20 -16.07
C MET A 1 24.03 -0.72 -16.78
N ILE A 2 23.90 -0.51 -18.11
CA ILE A 2 22.77 -0.99 -18.91
C ILE A 2 23.21 -2.21 -19.71
N HIS A 3 22.48 -3.34 -19.58
CA HIS A 3 22.77 -4.57 -20.33
C HIS A 3 22.55 -4.36 -21.83
N ALA A 4 23.38 -4.97 -22.68
CA ALA A 4 23.33 -4.78 -24.14
C ALA A 4 22.02 -5.23 -24.81
N THR A 5 21.25 -6.10 -24.18
CA THR A 5 19.94 -6.57 -24.68
C THR A 5 18.75 -5.82 -24.08
N ALA A 6 18.97 -4.83 -23.21
CA ALA A 6 17.91 -3.98 -22.70
C ALA A 6 17.46 -2.99 -23.79
N ILE A 7 16.16 -2.68 -23.81
CA ILE A 7 15.58 -1.67 -24.69
C ILE A 7 15.25 -0.46 -23.83
N VAL A 8 16.02 0.62 -24.00
CA VAL A 8 15.85 1.85 -23.21
C VAL A 8 15.56 3.00 -24.16
N SER A 9 14.44 3.67 -23.97
CA SER A 9 14.12 4.87 -24.76
C SER A 9 15.16 5.97 -24.51
N PRO A 10 15.62 6.66 -25.57
CA PRO A 10 16.50 7.82 -25.43
C PRO A 10 15.83 9.01 -24.71
N GLN A 11 14.52 9.00 -24.54
CA GLN A 11 13.77 10.02 -23.80
C GLN A 11 13.60 9.68 -22.32
N ALA A 12 13.94 8.46 -21.89
CA ALA A 12 13.95 8.09 -20.49
C ALA A 12 15.08 8.79 -19.73
N LYS A 13 14.81 9.22 -18.51
CA LYS A 13 15.78 9.90 -17.64
C LYS A 13 16.25 8.95 -16.55
N LEU A 14 17.44 8.41 -16.72
CA LEU A 14 18.07 7.50 -15.77
C LEU A 14 19.26 8.20 -15.11
N HIS A 15 19.36 8.10 -13.78
CA HIS A 15 20.58 8.47 -13.08
C HIS A 15 21.74 7.57 -13.53
N GLU A 16 22.97 8.08 -13.60
CA GLU A 16 24.15 7.37 -14.13
C GLU A 16 24.47 6.06 -13.39
N SER A 17 24.10 5.95 -12.12
CA SER A 17 24.31 4.76 -11.28
C SER A 17 23.24 3.66 -11.46
N VAL A 18 22.22 3.87 -12.30
CA VAL A 18 21.15 2.89 -12.51
C VAL A 18 21.70 1.64 -13.20
N GLU A 19 21.27 0.49 -12.71
CA GLU A 19 21.56 -0.80 -13.32
C GLU A 19 20.31 -1.34 -14.02
N VAL A 20 20.46 -1.78 -15.28
CA VAL A 20 19.37 -2.34 -16.08
C VAL A 20 19.77 -3.71 -16.59
N GLY A 21 19.00 -4.74 -16.21
CA GLY A 21 19.22 -6.13 -16.55
C GLY A 21 18.84 -6.48 -18.00
N PRO A 22 19.14 -7.72 -18.42
CA PRO A 22 18.88 -8.19 -19.78
C PRO A 22 17.38 -8.20 -20.11
N TYR A 23 17.06 -7.82 -21.35
CA TYR A 23 15.68 -7.81 -21.88
C TYR A 23 14.69 -6.93 -21.11
N ALA A 24 15.16 -6.06 -20.20
CA ALA A 24 14.30 -5.04 -19.61
C ALA A 24 13.90 -4.00 -20.67
N ILE A 25 12.69 -3.48 -20.54
CA ILE A 25 12.13 -2.45 -21.42
C ILE A 25 11.83 -1.21 -20.58
N ILE A 26 12.39 -0.07 -20.98
CA ILE A 26 12.13 1.23 -20.37
C ILE A 26 11.62 2.16 -21.45
N GLU A 27 10.35 2.52 -21.35
CA GLU A 27 9.69 3.37 -22.33
C GLU A 27 10.06 4.85 -22.18
N ASP A 28 9.56 5.70 -23.07
CA ASP A 28 9.66 7.14 -22.94
C ASP A 28 8.93 7.66 -21.70
N ASN A 29 9.20 8.92 -21.30
CA ASN A 29 8.60 9.52 -20.11
C ASN A 29 8.75 8.69 -18.81
N VAL A 30 9.87 7.93 -18.66
CA VAL A 30 10.24 7.21 -17.44
C VAL A 30 11.38 7.95 -16.75
N GLU A 31 11.31 8.07 -15.41
CA GLU A 31 12.40 8.64 -14.60
C GLU A 31 12.83 7.65 -13.52
N ILE A 32 14.15 7.45 -13.37
CA ILE A 32 14.72 6.48 -12.41
C ILE A 32 15.82 7.14 -11.59
N GLY A 33 15.62 7.16 -10.27
CA GLY A 33 16.56 7.76 -9.32
C GLY A 33 17.81 6.92 -9.06
N GLU A 34 18.73 7.56 -8.36
CA GLU A 34 20.07 7.07 -8.01
C GLU A 34 20.04 5.67 -7.36
N GLY A 35 20.98 4.78 -7.75
CA GLY A 35 21.20 3.47 -7.14
C GLY A 35 20.11 2.44 -7.41
N SER A 36 19.13 2.76 -8.26
CA SER A 36 18.03 1.83 -8.55
C SER A 36 18.46 0.72 -9.50
N GLN A 37 17.86 -0.46 -9.33
CA GLN A 37 18.17 -1.69 -10.06
C GLN A 37 16.93 -2.24 -10.74
N ILE A 38 17.00 -2.40 -12.06
CA ILE A 38 15.92 -2.93 -12.88
C ILE A 38 16.29 -4.34 -13.34
N GLY A 39 15.52 -5.33 -12.88
CA GLY A 39 15.74 -6.74 -13.15
C GLY A 39 15.47 -7.12 -14.61
N SER A 40 15.87 -8.34 -14.95
CA SER A 40 15.67 -8.89 -16.30
C SER A 40 14.19 -8.92 -16.68
N SER A 41 13.91 -8.61 -17.95
CA SER A 41 12.54 -8.63 -18.54
C SER A 41 11.50 -7.79 -17.78
N ALA A 42 11.92 -6.86 -16.92
CA ALA A 42 11.00 -5.90 -16.31
C ALA A 42 10.57 -4.85 -17.35
N LEU A 43 9.32 -4.39 -17.24
CA LEU A 43 8.78 -3.30 -18.05
C LEU A 43 8.52 -2.08 -17.18
N LEU A 44 9.16 -0.97 -17.50
CA LEU A 44 8.82 0.35 -16.99
C LEU A 44 8.11 1.12 -18.11
N ALA A 45 6.78 1.19 -18.01
CA ALA A 45 5.96 1.87 -19.01
C ALA A 45 5.94 3.38 -18.79
N SER A 46 5.52 4.11 -19.83
CA SER A 46 5.44 5.57 -19.82
C SER A 46 4.64 6.09 -18.62
N GLY A 47 5.21 7.07 -17.89
CA GLY A 47 4.66 7.60 -16.65
C GLY A 47 5.22 6.96 -15.37
N ALA A 48 6.08 5.94 -15.46
CA ALA A 48 6.75 5.40 -14.28
C ALA A 48 7.80 6.37 -13.71
N ARG A 49 7.76 6.57 -12.40
CA ARG A 49 8.66 7.43 -11.61
C ARG A 49 9.22 6.62 -10.45
N LEU A 50 10.49 6.26 -10.51
CA LEU A 50 11.16 5.52 -9.46
C LEU A 50 12.10 6.44 -8.69
N GLY A 51 11.97 6.43 -7.37
CA GLY A 51 12.89 7.12 -6.46
C GLY A 51 14.28 6.49 -6.42
N LYS A 52 15.04 6.76 -5.35
CA LYS A 52 16.39 6.24 -5.15
C LYS A 52 16.37 4.83 -4.58
N ASN A 53 17.38 4.02 -4.95
CA ASN A 53 17.59 2.67 -4.42
C ASN A 53 16.38 1.73 -4.56
N VAL A 54 15.54 1.97 -5.55
CA VAL A 54 14.39 1.10 -5.87
C VAL A 54 14.90 -0.17 -6.54
N LYS A 55 14.38 -1.32 -6.12
CA LYS A 55 14.72 -2.61 -6.73
C LYS A 55 13.50 -3.20 -7.41
N VAL A 56 13.57 -3.35 -8.72
CA VAL A 56 12.54 -3.97 -9.55
C VAL A 56 13.05 -5.34 -10.00
N PHE A 57 12.31 -6.39 -9.69
CA PHE A 57 12.72 -7.76 -9.99
C PHE A 57 12.20 -8.23 -11.35
N HIS A 58 12.61 -9.45 -11.72
CA HIS A 58 12.29 -10.08 -13.00
C HIS A 58 10.79 -10.01 -13.35
N GLY A 59 10.48 -9.57 -14.56
CA GLY A 59 9.13 -9.59 -15.11
C GLY A 59 8.11 -8.65 -14.42
N ALA A 60 8.54 -7.81 -13.48
CA ALA A 60 7.65 -6.82 -12.90
C ALA A 60 7.28 -5.73 -13.92
N VAL A 61 6.04 -5.22 -13.83
CA VAL A 61 5.51 -4.20 -14.75
C VAL A 61 5.06 -2.98 -13.95
N ILE A 62 5.63 -1.82 -14.24
CA ILE A 62 5.33 -0.56 -13.53
C ILE A 62 4.90 0.49 -14.55
N GLY A 63 3.78 1.18 -14.27
CA GLY A 63 3.29 2.29 -15.08
C GLY A 63 2.40 1.88 -16.26
N SER A 64 2.01 0.59 -16.37
CA SER A 64 1.05 0.19 -17.41
C SER A 64 -0.28 0.93 -17.28
N VAL A 65 -0.99 1.04 -18.38
CA VAL A 65 -2.30 1.71 -18.45
C VAL A 65 -3.29 1.10 -17.46
N PRO A 66 -4.17 1.92 -16.87
CA PRO A 66 -5.24 1.44 -16.00
C PRO A 66 -6.12 0.38 -16.68
N GLN A 67 -6.54 -0.61 -15.88
CA GLN A 67 -7.55 -1.57 -16.31
C GLN A 67 -8.96 -1.02 -15.99
N ASP A 68 -9.22 0.20 -16.42
CA ASP A 68 -10.49 0.90 -16.24
C ASP A 68 -11.06 1.26 -17.61
N LEU A 69 -12.32 0.91 -17.85
CA LEU A 69 -13.03 1.21 -19.11
C LEU A 69 -13.22 2.72 -19.37
N LYS A 70 -13.05 3.54 -18.33
CA LYS A 70 -13.15 5.01 -18.42
C LYS A 70 -11.82 5.66 -18.80
N PHE A 71 -10.72 4.90 -18.81
CA PHE A 71 -9.41 5.46 -19.16
C PHE A 71 -9.36 5.79 -20.65
N GLU A 72 -9.14 7.07 -20.98
CA GLU A 72 -9.15 7.60 -22.36
C GLU A 72 -7.74 7.88 -22.91
N GLY A 73 -6.69 7.47 -22.22
CA GLY A 73 -5.30 7.67 -22.62
C GLY A 73 -4.67 8.94 -22.04
N GLU A 74 -5.23 9.48 -20.97
CA GLU A 74 -4.73 10.65 -20.27
C GLU A 74 -3.32 10.44 -19.70
N GLU A 75 -2.58 11.53 -19.55
CA GLU A 75 -1.27 11.52 -18.90
C GLU A 75 -1.43 11.33 -17.39
N SER A 76 -0.82 10.29 -16.88
CA SER A 76 -0.83 9.96 -15.45
C SER A 76 0.44 9.21 -15.06
N LEU A 77 0.67 9.06 -13.76
CA LEU A 77 1.93 8.56 -13.22
C LEU A 77 1.76 7.32 -12.35
N ALA A 78 2.84 6.56 -12.23
CA ALA A 78 3.04 5.53 -11.21
C ALA A 78 4.32 5.87 -10.43
N ASN A 79 4.15 6.37 -9.21
CA ASN A 79 5.26 6.83 -8.37
C ASN A 79 5.67 5.73 -7.39
N ILE A 80 6.98 5.41 -7.35
CA ILE A 80 7.56 4.42 -6.44
C ILE A 80 8.58 5.12 -5.56
N GLY A 81 8.36 5.14 -4.26
CA GLY A 81 9.22 5.80 -3.27
C GLY A 81 10.57 5.10 -3.07
N ASP A 82 11.50 5.84 -2.49
CA ASP A 82 12.88 5.42 -2.26
C ASP A 82 12.96 4.09 -1.49
N GLY A 83 13.91 3.24 -1.84
CA GLY A 83 14.19 1.98 -1.14
C GLY A 83 13.13 0.90 -1.30
N THR A 84 12.07 1.15 -2.07
CA THR A 84 10.99 0.18 -2.29
C THR A 84 11.46 -0.97 -3.18
N VAL A 85 11.01 -2.18 -2.82
CA VAL A 85 11.32 -3.42 -3.53
C VAL A 85 10.05 -3.95 -4.18
N VAL A 86 10.07 -4.07 -5.52
CA VAL A 86 9.00 -4.66 -6.32
C VAL A 86 9.47 -6.00 -6.85
N ARG A 87 8.86 -7.08 -6.36
CA ARG A 87 9.25 -8.46 -6.64
C ARG A 87 8.69 -8.95 -7.97
N GLU A 88 9.05 -10.19 -8.29
CA GLU A 88 8.82 -10.83 -9.57
C GLU A 88 7.36 -10.78 -10.00
N TYR A 89 7.12 -10.38 -11.23
CA TYR A 89 5.78 -10.34 -11.86
C TYR A 89 4.73 -9.50 -11.11
N ALA A 90 5.14 -8.66 -10.17
CA ALA A 90 4.21 -7.69 -9.60
C ALA A 90 3.85 -6.62 -10.64
N THR A 91 2.62 -6.12 -10.59
CA THR A 91 2.12 -5.13 -11.54
C THR A 91 1.59 -3.90 -10.82
N ILE A 92 1.94 -2.71 -11.32
CA ILE A 92 1.51 -1.42 -10.78
C ILE A 92 1.00 -0.57 -11.94
N ASN A 93 -0.30 -0.29 -11.96
CA ASN A 93 -0.88 0.60 -12.96
C ASN A 93 -0.63 2.06 -12.59
N ARG A 94 -0.52 2.94 -13.59
CA ARG A 94 -0.56 4.39 -13.37
C ARG A 94 -1.96 4.87 -13.01
N GLY A 95 -2.12 6.09 -12.53
CA GLY A 95 -3.41 6.67 -12.17
C GLY A 95 -4.32 6.97 -13.37
N THR A 96 -5.48 7.54 -13.06
CA THR A 96 -6.43 8.10 -14.03
C THR A 96 -6.53 9.62 -13.86
N ASN A 97 -7.39 10.29 -14.60
CA ASN A 97 -7.71 11.72 -14.40
C ASN A 97 -8.22 12.04 -12.99
N GLU A 98 -8.73 11.06 -12.24
CA GLU A 98 -9.31 11.29 -10.91
C GLU A 98 -8.25 11.69 -9.88
N SER A 99 -7.09 11.03 -9.88
CA SER A 99 -5.99 11.38 -8.96
C SER A 99 -4.69 11.77 -9.66
N GLY A 100 -4.54 11.46 -10.94
CA GLY A 100 -3.34 11.71 -11.74
C GLY A 100 -2.20 10.73 -11.48
N SER A 101 -2.26 9.94 -10.40
CA SER A 101 -1.19 8.98 -10.08
C SER A 101 -1.66 7.80 -9.25
N SER A 102 -0.89 6.72 -9.32
CA SER A 102 -0.83 5.68 -8.29
C SER A 102 0.49 5.82 -7.54
N ASP A 103 0.43 5.83 -6.21
CA ASP A 103 1.58 6.17 -5.38
C ASP A 103 1.93 5.01 -4.43
N VAL A 104 3.17 4.57 -4.45
CA VAL A 104 3.76 3.62 -3.50
C VAL A 104 4.83 4.33 -2.70
N GLY A 105 4.70 4.35 -1.38
CA GLY A 105 5.62 5.01 -0.47
C GLY A 105 7.01 4.42 -0.45
N LYS A 106 7.83 4.85 0.52
CA LYS A 106 9.23 4.45 0.69
C LYS A 106 9.36 3.14 1.44
N ASN A 107 10.44 2.42 1.18
CA ASN A 107 10.82 1.20 1.90
C ASN A 107 9.70 0.13 1.93
N CYS A 108 8.83 0.12 0.94
CA CYS A 108 7.79 -0.89 0.79
C CYS A 108 8.34 -2.20 0.24
N LEU A 109 7.66 -3.30 0.54
CA LEU A 109 7.92 -4.60 -0.05
C LEU A 109 6.67 -5.10 -0.77
N ILE A 110 6.69 -5.04 -2.09
CA ILE A 110 5.62 -5.53 -2.97
C ILE A 110 6.06 -6.91 -3.48
N MET A 111 5.52 -7.97 -2.87
CA MET A 111 5.97 -9.33 -3.16
C MET A 111 5.44 -9.84 -4.51
N ALA A 112 5.92 -11.03 -4.90
CA ALA A 112 5.66 -11.60 -6.22
C ALA A 112 4.16 -11.74 -6.53
N TYR A 113 3.81 -11.43 -7.78
CA TYR A 113 2.43 -11.48 -8.30
C TYR A 113 1.43 -10.53 -7.62
N ALA A 114 1.89 -9.59 -6.79
CA ALA A 114 1.00 -8.58 -6.25
C ALA A 114 0.54 -7.60 -7.35
N HIS A 115 -0.68 -7.09 -7.23
CA HIS A 115 -1.24 -6.11 -8.15
C HIS A 115 -1.68 -4.85 -7.41
N ILE A 116 -1.26 -3.70 -7.92
CA ILE A 116 -1.71 -2.37 -7.50
C ILE A 116 -2.41 -1.73 -8.68
N ALA A 117 -3.76 -1.59 -8.59
CA ALA A 117 -4.54 -0.93 -9.62
C ALA A 117 -4.34 0.60 -9.58
N HIS A 118 -4.99 1.28 -10.52
CA HIS A 118 -4.94 2.74 -10.68
C HIS A 118 -5.40 3.50 -9.43
N ASP A 119 -4.85 4.70 -9.23
CA ASP A 119 -5.25 5.64 -8.18
C ASP A 119 -5.07 5.13 -6.74
N CYS A 120 -4.33 4.04 -6.55
CA CYS A 120 -3.99 3.54 -5.21
C CYS A 120 -2.93 4.43 -4.55
N LYS A 121 -3.03 4.58 -3.21
CA LYS A 121 -2.06 5.31 -2.39
C LYS A 121 -1.58 4.45 -1.25
N LEU A 122 -0.32 4.07 -1.27
CA LEU A 122 0.35 3.31 -0.21
C LEU A 122 1.32 4.22 0.52
N GLY A 123 1.27 4.20 1.84
CA GLY A 123 2.23 4.86 2.72
C GLY A 123 3.59 4.17 2.73
N ASP A 124 4.44 4.57 3.66
CA ASP A 124 5.79 4.05 3.82
C ASP A 124 5.80 2.69 4.55
N HIS A 125 6.82 1.88 4.29
CA HIS A 125 7.03 0.58 4.94
C HIS A 125 5.87 -0.43 4.82
N VAL A 126 5.02 -0.30 3.81
CA VAL A 126 3.93 -1.24 3.53
C VAL A 126 4.49 -2.56 3.01
N ILE A 127 3.95 -3.67 3.51
CA ILE A 127 4.27 -5.01 3.01
C ILE A 127 3.01 -5.61 2.38
N MET A 128 3.06 -5.88 1.09
CA MET A 128 2.08 -6.68 0.37
C MET A 128 2.68 -8.05 0.08
N ALA A 129 2.15 -9.09 0.72
CA ALA A 129 2.62 -10.45 0.48
C ALA A 129 2.19 -10.96 -0.92
N ASN A 130 2.64 -12.16 -1.27
CA ASN A 130 2.42 -12.73 -2.61
C ASN A 130 0.94 -12.72 -3.01
N SER A 131 0.68 -12.32 -4.26
CA SER A 131 -0.67 -12.33 -4.87
C SER A 131 -1.72 -11.51 -4.13
N VAL A 132 -1.32 -10.46 -3.42
CA VAL A 132 -2.25 -9.44 -2.93
C VAL A 132 -2.74 -8.62 -4.11
N ASN A 133 -4.05 -8.39 -4.23
CA ASN A 133 -4.64 -7.65 -5.33
C ASN A 133 -5.44 -6.46 -4.80
N LEU A 134 -4.98 -5.26 -5.09
CA LEU A 134 -5.70 -4.02 -4.80
C LEU A 134 -6.53 -3.63 -6.02
N ALA A 135 -7.83 -3.42 -5.82
CA ALA A 135 -8.65 -2.73 -6.81
C ALA A 135 -8.35 -1.21 -6.80
N GLY A 136 -8.93 -0.43 -7.72
CA GLY A 136 -8.67 1.01 -7.82
C GLY A 136 -9.00 1.80 -6.55
N HIS A 137 -8.28 2.92 -6.35
CA HIS A 137 -8.52 3.89 -5.27
C HIS A 137 -8.36 3.34 -3.84
N VAL A 138 -7.60 2.26 -3.64
CA VAL A 138 -7.31 1.75 -2.30
C VAL A 138 -6.24 2.63 -1.64
N GLU A 139 -6.50 3.01 -0.40
CA GLU A 139 -5.55 3.74 0.44
C GLU A 139 -4.99 2.82 1.53
N ILE A 140 -3.66 2.78 1.69
CA ILE A 140 -2.99 1.96 2.72
C ILE A 140 -2.06 2.85 3.53
N GLY A 141 -2.25 2.89 4.85
CA GLY A 141 -1.40 3.64 5.77
C GLY A 141 -0.04 2.97 6.02
N ASP A 142 0.86 3.74 6.61
CA ASP A 142 2.22 3.32 6.90
C ASP A 142 2.29 2.02 7.71
N TYR A 143 3.32 1.21 7.44
CA TYR A 143 3.59 -0.02 8.18
C TYR A 143 2.46 -1.07 8.15
N ALA A 144 1.45 -0.93 7.31
CA ALA A 144 0.44 -1.96 7.14
C ALA A 144 1.03 -3.21 6.48
N ILE A 145 0.57 -4.38 6.90
CA ILE A 145 0.99 -5.67 6.35
C ILE A 145 -0.24 -6.39 5.84
N ILE A 146 -0.24 -6.75 4.55
CA ILE A 146 -1.31 -7.51 3.91
C ILE A 146 -0.78 -8.92 3.61
N GLY A 147 -1.41 -9.92 4.21
CA GLY A 147 -1.09 -11.35 4.01
C GLY A 147 -1.34 -11.80 2.57
N GLY A 148 -0.73 -12.92 2.20
CA GLY A 148 -0.81 -13.42 0.81
C GLY A 148 -2.22 -13.78 0.36
N VAL A 149 -2.47 -13.65 -0.95
CA VAL A 149 -3.75 -14.00 -1.61
C VAL A 149 -4.95 -13.24 -1.02
N VAL A 150 -4.76 -11.93 -0.76
CA VAL A 150 -5.81 -11.04 -0.23
C VAL A 150 -6.31 -10.12 -1.33
N PRO A 151 -7.57 -10.24 -1.79
CA PRO A 151 -8.20 -9.24 -2.64
C PRO A 151 -8.81 -8.11 -1.79
N VAL A 152 -8.49 -6.86 -2.14
CA VAL A 152 -8.99 -5.64 -1.51
C VAL A 152 -9.96 -4.93 -2.44
N HIS A 153 -11.16 -4.64 -1.95
CA HIS A 153 -12.20 -3.97 -2.74
C HIS A 153 -11.83 -2.50 -3.01
N GLN A 154 -12.29 -1.97 -4.14
CA GLN A 154 -12.07 -0.56 -4.52
C GLN A 154 -12.51 0.42 -3.43
N PHE A 155 -11.79 1.54 -3.29
CA PHE A 155 -12.05 2.61 -2.31
C PHE A 155 -11.92 2.19 -0.84
N VAL A 156 -11.40 1.02 -0.55
CA VAL A 156 -11.12 0.59 0.82
C VAL A 156 -9.92 1.35 1.37
N LYS A 157 -10.02 1.76 2.63
CA LYS A 157 -8.92 2.33 3.42
C LYS A 157 -8.41 1.30 4.43
N ILE A 158 -7.11 1.07 4.40
CA ILE A 158 -6.41 0.21 5.35
C ILE A 158 -5.53 1.11 6.23
N GLY A 159 -5.85 1.22 7.50
CA GLY A 159 -5.13 2.09 8.43
C GLY A 159 -3.71 1.63 8.71
N ALA A 160 -2.88 2.57 9.17
CA ALA A 160 -1.49 2.33 9.49
C ALA A 160 -1.31 1.23 10.56
N HIS A 161 -0.16 0.54 10.52
CA HIS A 161 0.21 -0.52 11.45
C HIS A 161 -0.77 -1.70 11.54
N SER A 162 -1.76 -1.79 10.64
CA SER A 162 -2.69 -2.91 10.62
C SER A 162 -2.05 -4.19 10.05
N MET A 163 -2.59 -5.34 10.40
CA MET A 163 -2.20 -6.65 9.89
C MET A 163 -3.43 -7.40 9.38
N ILE A 164 -3.42 -7.75 8.11
CA ILE A 164 -4.47 -8.54 7.47
C ILE A 164 -3.97 -9.96 7.27
N GLY A 165 -4.68 -10.94 7.83
CA GLY A 165 -4.38 -12.36 7.62
C GLY A 165 -4.49 -12.76 6.14
N GLY A 166 -3.68 -13.73 5.73
CA GLY A 166 -3.69 -14.22 4.33
C GLY A 166 -4.97 -14.96 3.96
N GLY A 167 -5.36 -14.89 2.68
CA GLY A 167 -6.50 -15.62 2.13
C GLY A 167 -7.88 -15.01 2.41
N PHE A 168 -7.96 -13.82 3.00
CA PHE A 168 -9.24 -13.19 3.35
C PHE A 168 -9.55 -11.98 2.46
N ARG A 169 -10.79 -11.88 1.97
CA ARG A 169 -11.25 -10.71 1.21
C ARG A 169 -11.45 -9.52 2.14
N VAL A 170 -11.02 -8.33 1.72
CA VAL A 170 -11.21 -7.06 2.43
C VAL A 170 -12.28 -6.22 1.74
N PRO A 171 -13.55 -6.25 2.22
CA PRO A 171 -14.67 -5.54 1.59
C PRO A 171 -14.92 -4.13 2.16
N GLN A 172 -14.38 -3.83 3.35
CA GLN A 172 -14.62 -2.61 4.12
C GLN A 172 -13.32 -2.08 4.71
N ASP A 173 -13.37 -0.86 5.24
CA ASP A 173 -12.22 -0.20 5.82
C ASP A 173 -11.65 -0.96 7.03
N VAL A 174 -10.33 -1.01 7.12
CA VAL A 174 -9.61 -1.69 8.20
C VAL A 174 -8.99 -0.62 9.11
N CYS A 175 -9.44 -0.59 10.37
CA CYS A 175 -8.98 0.39 11.35
C CYS A 175 -7.47 0.32 11.58
N PRO A 176 -6.77 1.45 11.78
CA PRO A 176 -5.35 1.46 12.17
C PRO A 176 -5.07 0.54 13.36
N TYR A 177 -3.87 -0.03 13.40
CA TYR A 177 -3.37 -0.89 14.47
C TYR A 177 -4.08 -2.23 14.64
N SER A 178 -5.08 -2.56 13.80
CA SER A 178 -5.86 -3.79 13.96
C SER A 178 -5.17 -5.03 13.40
N LEU A 179 -5.46 -6.16 14.00
CA LEU A 179 -5.29 -7.49 13.43
C LEU A 179 -6.66 -7.96 12.94
N VAL A 180 -6.78 -8.25 11.64
CA VAL A 180 -8.02 -8.72 11.03
C VAL A 180 -7.84 -10.07 10.34
N GLY A 181 -8.88 -10.89 10.37
CA GLY A 181 -8.88 -12.23 9.77
C GLY A 181 -10.26 -12.85 9.78
N GLY A 182 -10.36 -14.06 9.23
CA GLY A 182 -11.62 -14.83 9.21
C GLY A 182 -12.48 -14.61 7.97
N SER A 183 -13.49 -15.45 7.80
CA SER A 183 -14.51 -15.37 6.75
C SER A 183 -15.89 -15.50 7.38
N PRO A 184 -16.69 -14.44 7.45
CA PRO A 184 -16.39 -13.05 7.03
C PRO A 184 -15.22 -12.43 7.78
N LEU A 185 -14.57 -11.41 7.17
CA LEU A 185 -13.46 -10.70 7.80
C LEU A 185 -13.91 -10.01 9.07
N LYS A 186 -13.14 -10.15 10.16
CA LYS A 186 -13.44 -9.57 11.47
C LYS A 186 -12.19 -8.99 12.12
N VAL A 187 -12.39 -8.01 13.01
CA VAL A 187 -11.34 -7.54 13.91
C VAL A 187 -11.08 -8.60 14.98
N MET A 188 -9.84 -9.13 14.98
CA MET A 188 -9.37 -10.12 15.96
C MET A 188 -8.74 -9.46 17.20
N GLY A 189 -8.47 -8.16 17.12
CA GLY A 189 -7.85 -7.35 18.16
C GLY A 189 -6.80 -6.40 17.62
N LEU A 190 -5.90 -5.96 18.49
CA LEU A 190 -4.73 -5.15 18.12
C LEU A 190 -3.62 -6.01 17.49
N ASN A 191 -2.90 -5.44 16.56
CA ASN A 191 -1.64 -5.99 16.05
C ASN A 191 -0.50 -5.86 17.08
N LEU A 192 -0.66 -6.50 18.23
CA LEU A 192 0.28 -6.41 19.35
C LEU A 192 1.72 -6.78 18.97
N ILE A 193 1.88 -7.75 18.06
CA ILE A 193 3.22 -8.18 17.60
C ILE A 193 3.88 -7.05 16.82
N GLY A 194 3.15 -6.42 15.90
CA GLY A 194 3.63 -5.28 15.12
C GLY A 194 3.99 -4.08 16.01
N LEU A 195 3.14 -3.74 16.96
CA LEU A 195 3.36 -2.64 17.89
C LEU A 195 4.61 -2.87 18.76
N ARG A 196 4.76 -4.07 19.34
CA ARG A 196 5.93 -4.41 20.14
C ARG A 196 7.24 -4.40 19.35
N ARG A 197 7.24 -4.89 18.11
CA ARG A 197 8.41 -4.85 17.23
C ARG A 197 8.84 -3.43 16.85
N ARG A 198 7.91 -2.48 16.91
CA ARG A 198 8.15 -1.03 16.66
C ARG A 198 8.31 -0.23 17.96
N GLU A 199 8.51 -0.93 19.09
CA GLU A 199 8.86 -0.35 20.39
C GLU A 199 7.83 0.66 20.93
N TYR A 200 6.54 0.47 20.58
CA TYR A 200 5.48 1.26 21.22
C TYR A 200 5.47 1.09 22.72
N SER A 201 5.28 2.18 23.47
CA SER A 201 5.27 2.16 24.92
C SER A 201 4.14 1.28 25.47
N ARG A 202 4.31 0.79 26.71
CA ARG A 202 3.27 -0.01 27.36
C ARG A 202 2.01 0.81 27.60
N GLU A 203 2.18 2.09 27.87
CA GLU A 203 1.11 3.06 28.09
C GLU A 203 0.29 3.24 26.80
N THR A 204 0.94 3.52 25.68
CA THR A 204 0.29 3.63 24.37
C THR A 204 -0.46 2.35 24.00
N ILE A 205 0.18 1.18 24.18
CA ILE A 205 -0.47 -0.11 23.89
C ILE A 205 -1.71 -0.30 24.77
N ARG A 206 -1.68 0.13 26.03
CA ARG A 206 -2.84 0.05 26.94
C ARG A 206 -3.96 0.96 26.47
N SER A 207 -3.68 2.22 26.15
CA SER A 207 -4.70 3.17 25.62
C SER A 207 -5.34 2.64 24.35
N LEU A 208 -4.55 2.04 23.44
CA LEU A 208 -5.06 1.38 22.24
C LEU A 208 -5.93 0.16 22.57
N GLN A 209 -5.57 -0.67 23.55
CA GLN A 209 -6.38 -1.82 23.99
C GLN A 209 -7.73 -1.38 24.55
N ASP A 210 -7.76 -0.36 25.40
CA ASP A 210 -8.99 0.18 25.97
C ASP A 210 -9.87 0.80 24.88
N THR A 211 -9.27 1.52 23.90
CA THR A 211 -9.95 2.03 22.70
C THR A 211 -10.58 0.92 21.87
N PHE A 212 -9.84 -0.14 21.58
CA PHE A 212 -10.35 -1.29 20.81
C PHE A 212 -11.49 -2.02 21.52
N LYS A 213 -11.40 -2.15 22.85
CA LYS A 213 -12.47 -2.76 23.65
C LYS A 213 -13.78 -1.99 23.50
N ILE A 214 -13.73 -0.66 23.51
CA ILE A 214 -14.92 0.18 23.32
C ILE A 214 -15.41 0.13 21.89
N LEU A 215 -14.51 0.24 20.89
CA LEU A 215 -14.87 0.40 19.48
C LEU A 215 -15.40 -0.89 18.84
N PHE A 216 -14.82 -2.04 19.18
CA PHE A 216 -15.07 -3.32 18.51
C PHE A 216 -15.69 -4.43 19.37
N PHE A 217 -15.57 -4.33 20.70
CA PHE A 217 -15.97 -5.39 21.62
C PHE A 217 -17.00 -4.93 22.65
N SER A 218 -17.75 -3.86 22.35
CA SER A 218 -18.91 -3.40 23.10
C SER A 218 -20.17 -3.43 22.22
N ASP A 219 -21.34 -3.26 22.81
CA ASP A 219 -22.63 -3.19 22.12
C ASP A 219 -22.91 -1.80 21.50
N LEU A 220 -21.91 -0.89 21.49
CA LEU A 220 -22.05 0.46 20.96
C LEU A 220 -21.94 0.47 19.43
N ASN A 221 -22.70 1.35 18.78
CA ASN A 221 -22.41 1.69 17.39
C ASN A 221 -21.16 2.58 17.31
N THR A 222 -20.61 2.77 16.10
CA THR A 222 -19.34 3.51 15.91
C THR A 222 -19.38 4.92 16.49
N SER A 223 -20.46 5.68 16.27
CA SER A 223 -20.59 7.05 16.79
C SER A 223 -20.64 7.08 18.31
N GLN A 224 -21.40 6.19 18.93
CA GLN A 224 -21.47 6.07 20.40
C GLN A 224 -20.11 5.64 20.99
N ALA A 225 -19.41 4.73 20.32
CA ALA A 225 -18.08 4.29 20.74
C ALA A 225 -17.07 5.44 20.66
N VAL A 226 -17.09 6.23 19.59
CA VAL A 226 -16.23 7.41 19.43
C VAL A 226 -16.46 8.42 20.57
N GLU A 227 -17.72 8.75 20.89
CA GLU A 227 -18.04 9.66 22.00
C GLU A 227 -17.58 9.10 23.36
N LYS A 228 -17.76 7.81 23.57
CA LYS A 228 -17.31 7.16 24.81
C LYS A 228 -15.78 7.14 24.91
N ILE A 229 -15.06 6.89 23.83
CA ILE A 229 -13.60 6.93 23.79
C ILE A 229 -13.11 8.35 24.16
N LYS A 230 -13.70 9.39 23.56
CA LYS A 230 -13.37 10.79 23.85
C LYS A 230 -13.59 11.17 25.33
N ALA A 231 -14.57 10.55 25.99
CA ALA A 231 -14.90 10.82 27.38
C ALA A 231 -14.02 10.04 28.37
N ASP A 232 -13.67 8.79 28.07
CA ASP A 232 -13.12 7.85 29.06
C ASP A 232 -11.63 7.51 28.85
N ILE A 233 -11.07 7.80 27.66
CA ILE A 233 -9.70 7.40 27.30
C ILE A 233 -8.81 8.62 27.13
N GLU A 234 -7.56 8.52 27.59
CA GLU A 234 -6.53 9.52 27.31
C GLU A 234 -6.23 9.52 25.80
N ILE A 235 -6.42 10.70 25.17
CA ILE A 235 -6.26 10.85 23.71
C ILE A 235 -4.78 11.04 23.37
N VAL A 236 -4.05 9.95 23.28
CA VAL A 236 -2.70 9.94 22.70
C VAL A 236 -2.80 10.01 21.15
N PRO A 237 -1.71 10.37 20.45
CA PRO A 237 -1.73 10.53 18.99
C PRO A 237 -2.33 9.33 18.24
N GLU A 238 -2.03 8.13 18.68
CA GLU A 238 -2.51 6.87 18.07
C GLU A 238 -4.02 6.66 18.26
N VAL A 239 -4.55 7.05 19.42
CA VAL A 239 -5.99 7.04 19.67
C VAL A 239 -6.68 8.09 18.79
N GLN A 240 -6.09 9.28 18.67
CA GLN A 240 -6.60 10.32 17.78
C GLN A 240 -6.64 9.87 16.32
N GLU A 241 -5.64 9.12 15.86
CA GLU A 241 -5.62 8.54 14.51
C GLU A 241 -6.80 7.60 14.30
N ILE A 242 -7.10 6.69 15.25
CA ILE A 242 -8.26 5.80 15.21
C ILE A 242 -9.57 6.59 15.12
N LEU A 243 -9.72 7.62 15.95
CA LEU A 243 -10.93 8.47 15.96
C LEU A 243 -11.10 9.16 14.60
N THR A 244 -10.05 9.76 14.08
CA THR A 244 -10.05 10.42 12.78
C THR A 244 -10.39 9.45 11.65
N PHE A 245 -9.84 8.24 11.69
CA PHE A 245 -10.12 7.19 10.71
C PHE A 245 -11.60 6.77 10.78
N ALA A 246 -12.14 6.54 11.98
CA ALA A 246 -13.54 6.15 12.17
C ALA A 246 -14.53 7.21 11.66
N GLU A 247 -14.21 8.49 11.84
CA GLU A 247 -15.02 9.63 11.34
C GLU A 247 -14.97 9.75 9.80
N LYS A 248 -13.84 9.39 9.18
CA LYS A 248 -13.62 9.49 7.72
C LYS A 248 -13.96 8.21 6.94
N SER A 249 -14.36 7.14 7.63
CA SER A 249 -14.70 5.88 6.98
C SER A 249 -16.08 5.97 6.31
N ASN A 250 -16.08 6.02 4.99
CA ASN A 250 -17.30 6.09 4.18
C ASN A 250 -17.88 4.72 3.82
N ARG A 251 -17.06 3.67 3.86
CA ARG A 251 -17.48 2.29 3.54
C ARG A 251 -17.92 1.50 4.77
N GLY A 252 -17.81 2.09 5.96
CA GLY A 252 -17.88 1.38 7.22
C GLY A 252 -16.63 0.54 7.51
N MET A 253 -16.35 0.35 8.78
CA MET A 253 -15.20 -0.43 9.24
C MET A 253 -15.56 -1.91 9.40
N VAL A 254 -14.60 -2.78 9.14
CA VAL A 254 -14.64 -4.19 9.59
C VAL A 254 -14.81 -4.21 11.11
N LYS A 255 -15.72 -5.02 11.60
CA LYS A 255 -16.00 -5.25 13.04
C LYS A 255 -15.73 -6.67 13.46
#